data_468704f55312b63f50775284c4acfe3d
#
_entry.id   468704f55312b63f50775284c4acfe3d
#
_cell.length_a   1.000
_cell.length_b   1.000
_cell.length_c   1.000
_cell.angle_alpha   90.00
_cell.angle_beta   90.00
_cell.angle_gamma   90.00
#
_symmetry.space_group_name_H-M   'P 1'
#
loop_
_entity.id
_entity.type
_entity.pdbx_description
1 polymer ?
#
loop_
_entity_poly.entity_id
_entity_poly.type
_entity_poly.pdbx_seq_one_letter_code
_entity_poly.pdbx_strand_id
1 'polypeptide(L)'
;MSDIQLKHFHQILLQWRKDLMGEVGRTMILMQDEATNFPDPTDRAAQEEEFSIELKTRDRESKLVKKIDQTLERIKIEDYGYCDTCGVEVGLRRLEARPTANQCIDCKSRDELRERQLHG
;
A
#
# COMPACT_ATOMS: atom_id res chain seq x y z
N MET A 1 -4.88 -14.49 17.80
CA MET A 1 -3.44 -14.24 17.53
C MET A 1 -2.74 -13.94 18.86
N SER A 2 -1.55 -14.49 19.07
CA SER A 2 -0.81 -14.24 20.33
C SER A 2 -0.22 -12.82 20.35
N ASP A 3 0.14 -12.33 21.55
CA ASP A 3 0.80 -11.03 21.71
C ASP A 3 2.13 -10.96 20.96
N ILE A 4 2.86 -12.07 20.91
CA ILE A 4 4.14 -12.16 20.19
C ILE A 4 3.90 -11.98 18.69
N GLN A 5 2.88 -12.62 18.15
CA GLN A 5 2.50 -12.52 16.74
C GLN A 5 2.04 -11.11 16.39
N LEU A 6 1.23 -10.48 17.23
CA LEU A 6 0.79 -9.10 17.03
C LEU A 6 1.97 -8.12 17.04
N LYS A 7 2.91 -8.28 17.94
CA LYS A 7 4.14 -7.47 17.97
C LYS A 7 4.96 -7.65 16.71
N HIS A 8 5.08 -8.88 16.22
CA HIS A 8 5.81 -9.19 14.98
C HIS A 8 5.21 -8.42 13.79
N PHE A 9 3.91 -8.51 13.58
CA PHE A 9 3.24 -7.79 12.48
C PHE A 9 3.26 -6.28 12.68
N HIS A 10 3.13 -5.81 13.91
CA HIS A 10 3.24 -4.39 14.23
C HIS A 10 4.61 -3.83 13.82
N GLN A 11 5.68 -4.52 14.12
CA GLN A 11 7.04 -4.11 13.75
C GLN A 11 7.25 -4.13 12.24
N ILE A 12 6.78 -5.18 11.55
CA ILE A 12 6.85 -5.27 10.09
C ILE A 12 6.14 -4.08 9.44
N LEU A 13 4.95 -3.77 9.90
CA LEU A 13 4.14 -2.66 9.35
C LEU A 13 4.80 -1.29 9.61
N LEU A 14 5.34 -1.07 10.80
CA LEU A 14 6.05 0.17 11.12
C LEU A 14 7.30 0.35 10.26
N GLN A 15 8.08 -0.71 10.05
CA GLN A 15 9.28 -0.66 9.22
C GLN A 15 8.91 -0.41 7.76
N TRP A 16 7.91 -1.10 7.25
CA TRP A 16 7.42 -0.92 5.88
C TRP A 16 6.91 0.51 5.66
N ARG A 17 6.14 1.04 6.61
CA ARG A 17 5.67 2.42 6.56
C ARG A 17 6.83 3.41 6.48
N LYS A 18 7.84 3.21 7.30
CA LYS A 18 9.05 4.05 7.32
C LYS A 18 9.78 4.03 5.98
N ASP A 19 9.94 2.84 5.40
CA ASP A 19 10.59 2.67 4.10
C ASP A 19 9.80 3.36 2.98
N LEU A 20 8.48 3.21 2.95
CA LEU A 20 7.62 3.86 1.98
C LEU A 20 7.63 5.38 2.10
N MET A 21 7.60 5.90 3.32
CA MET A 21 7.67 7.35 3.54
C MET A 21 8.99 7.93 3.05
N GLY A 22 10.09 7.21 3.23
CA GLY A 22 11.39 7.59 2.67
C GLY A 22 11.38 7.63 1.15
N GLU A 23 10.79 6.63 0.49
CA GLU A 23 10.66 6.57 -0.97
C GLU A 23 9.77 7.69 -1.52
N VAL A 24 8.62 7.95 -0.92
CA VAL A 24 7.72 9.04 -1.31
C VAL A 24 8.45 10.38 -1.21
N GLY A 25 9.17 10.62 -0.13
CA GLY A 25 9.95 11.85 0.06
C GLY A 25 11.02 12.03 -1.01
N ARG A 26 11.74 10.96 -1.36
CA ARG A 26 12.77 11.00 -2.41
C ARG A 26 12.15 11.27 -3.78
N THR A 27 11.04 10.65 -4.12
CA THR A 27 10.32 10.89 -5.36
C THR A 27 9.89 12.33 -5.49
N MET A 28 9.37 12.94 -4.43
CA MET A 28 8.98 14.35 -4.42
C MET A 28 10.16 15.28 -4.68
N ILE A 29 11.32 15.03 -4.08
CA ILE A 29 12.54 15.83 -4.27
C ILE A 29 12.99 15.74 -5.72
N LEU A 30 13.06 14.54 -6.30
CA LEU A 30 13.44 14.32 -7.70
C LEU A 30 12.49 15.03 -8.66
N MET A 31 11.20 14.99 -8.41
CA MET A 31 10.20 15.67 -9.23
C MET A 31 10.38 17.20 -9.20
N GLN A 32 10.72 17.79 -8.05
CA GLN A 32 10.98 19.23 -7.93
C GLN A 32 12.22 19.63 -8.72
N ASP A 33 13.29 18.83 -8.66
CA ASP A 33 14.51 19.09 -9.41
C ASP A 33 14.28 19.01 -10.93
N GLU A 34 13.55 18.00 -11.39
CA GLU A 34 13.18 17.85 -12.79
C GLU A 34 12.30 18.98 -13.31
N ALA A 35 11.38 19.47 -12.50
CA ALA A 35 10.47 20.56 -12.85
C ALA A 35 11.19 21.89 -13.10
N THR A 36 12.42 22.08 -12.60
CA THR A 36 13.20 23.29 -12.76
C THR A 36 14.21 23.28 -13.92
N ASN A 37 14.38 22.12 -14.59
CA ASN A 37 15.41 21.92 -15.62
C ASN A 37 14.82 21.37 -16.93
N PHE A 38 14.28 22.25 -17.79
CA PHE A 38 13.80 21.87 -19.12
C PHE A 38 14.68 22.49 -20.22
N PRO A 39 15.70 21.77 -20.74
CA PRO A 39 16.64 22.37 -21.69
C PRO A 39 16.04 22.62 -23.08
N ASP A 40 15.11 21.79 -23.59
CA ASP A 40 14.44 22.03 -24.88
C ASP A 40 13.06 21.34 -24.95
N PRO A 41 12.22 21.62 -26.00
CA PRO A 41 10.87 21.05 -26.10
C PRO A 41 10.81 19.52 -26.20
N THR A 42 11.77 18.88 -26.83
CA THR A 42 11.86 17.42 -26.95
C THR A 42 12.18 16.78 -25.62
N ASP A 43 13.19 17.28 -24.93
CA ASP A 43 13.58 16.85 -23.59
C ASP A 43 12.46 17.11 -22.58
N ARG A 44 11.78 18.24 -22.73
CA ARG A 44 10.63 18.59 -21.90
C ARG A 44 9.50 17.56 -22.02
N ALA A 45 9.18 17.12 -23.24
CA ALA A 45 8.13 16.12 -23.47
C ALA A 45 8.48 14.77 -22.82
N ALA A 46 9.74 14.31 -22.94
CA ALA A 46 10.22 13.10 -22.29
C ALA A 46 10.18 13.21 -20.78
N GLN A 47 10.57 14.37 -20.22
CA GLN A 47 10.53 14.63 -18.77
C GLN A 47 9.10 14.67 -18.24
N GLU A 48 8.14 15.22 -18.98
CA GLU A 48 6.73 15.25 -18.61
C GLU A 48 6.17 13.83 -18.53
N GLU A 49 6.56 12.94 -19.45
CA GLU A 49 6.15 11.54 -19.43
C GLU A 49 6.72 10.80 -18.22
N GLU A 50 8.01 10.94 -17.94
CA GLU A 50 8.66 10.39 -16.74
C GLU A 50 8.02 10.93 -15.46
N PHE A 51 7.74 12.22 -15.41
CA PHE A 51 7.08 12.89 -14.31
C PHE A 51 5.70 12.30 -14.04
N SER A 52 4.93 12.01 -15.11
CA SER A 52 3.61 11.34 -14.99
C SER A 52 3.72 9.95 -14.38
N ILE A 53 4.74 9.16 -14.76
CA ILE A 53 5.00 7.83 -14.20
C ILE A 53 5.36 7.93 -12.71
N GLU A 54 6.21 8.86 -12.35
CA GLU A 54 6.62 9.11 -10.95
C GLU A 54 5.43 9.52 -10.08
N LEU A 55 4.53 10.37 -10.60
CA LEU A 55 3.29 10.75 -9.91
C LEU A 55 2.41 9.53 -9.61
N LYS A 56 2.25 8.63 -10.57
CA LYS A 56 1.47 7.40 -10.39
C LYS A 56 2.09 6.49 -9.32
N THR A 57 3.41 6.38 -9.32
CA THR A 57 4.16 5.62 -8.30
C THR A 57 3.94 6.21 -6.92
N ARG A 58 4.08 7.52 -6.79
CA ARG A 58 3.83 8.25 -5.54
C ARG A 58 2.41 8.06 -5.03
N ASP A 59 1.41 8.14 -5.90
CA ASP A 59 0.01 7.92 -5.53
C ASP A 59 -0.21 6.51 -5.01
N ARG A 60 0.39 5.50 -5.64
CA ARG A 60 0.33 4.11 -5.22
C ARG A 60 0.94 3.90 -3.85
N GLU A 61 2.12 4.47 -3.62
CA GLU A 61 2.84 4.41 -2.34
C GLU A 61 2.07 5.12 -1.23
N SER A 62 1.48 6.28 -1.52
CA SER A 62 0.66 7.03 -0.57
C SER A 62 -0.61 6.26 -0.16
N LYS A 63 -1.27 5.59 -1.10
CA LYS A 63 -2.42 4.72 -0.82
C LYS A 63 -2.02 3.54 0.05
N LEU A 64 -0.85 2.96 -0.19
CA LEU A 64 -0.32 1.85 0.61
C LEU A 64 -0.02 2.29 2.03
N VAL A 65 0.57 3.48 2.22
CA VAL A 65 0.79 4.06 3.55
C VAL A 65 -0.53 4.21 4.31
N LYS A 66 -1.60 4.67 3.66
CA LYS A 66 -2.93 4.75 4.27
C LYS A 66 -3.44 3.38 4.72
N LYS A 67 -3.26 2.35 3.89
CA LYS A 67 -3.64 0.98 4.27
C LYS A 67 -2.86 0.47 5.47
N ILE A 68 -1.56 0.78 5.53
CA ILE A 68 -0.71 0.43 6.67
C ILE A 68 -1.21 1.15 7.93
N ASP A 69 -1.53 2.43 7.86
CA ASP A 69 -2.04 3.20 9.00
C ASP A 69 -3.38 2.62 9.50
N GLN A 70 -4.29 2.27 8.61
CA GLN A 70 -5.55 1.61 8.96
C GLN A 70 -5.30 0.26 9.64
N THR A 71 -4.34 -0.51 9.15
CA THR A 71 -3.96 -1.80 9.71
C THR A 71 -3.35 -1.65 11.10
N LEU A 72 -2.50 -0.66 11.31
CA LEU A 72 -1.93 -0.35 12.62
C LEU A 72 -3.02 0.02 13.63
N GLU A 73 -4.04 0.77 13.20
CA GLU A 73 -5.20 1.09 14.04
C GLU A 73 -5.98 -0.17 14.41
N ARG A 74 -6.14 -1.12 13.49
CA ARG A 74 -6.80 -2.40 13.76
C ARG A 74 -6.04 -3.23 14.80
N ILE A 75 -4.71 -3.22 14.76
CA ILE A 75 -3.88 -3.87 15.79
C ILE A 75 -4.15 -3.23 17.15
N LYS A 76 -4.23 -1.91 17.20
CA LYS A 76 -4.43 -1.14 18.41
C LYS A 76 -5.78 -1.45 19.08
N ILE A 77 -6.83 -1.63 18.29
CA ILE A 77 -8.18 -1.97 18.80
C ILE A 77 -8.44 -3.48 18.87
N GLU A 78 -7.39 -4.29 18.68
CA GLU A 78 -7.45 -5.76 18.78
C GLU A 78 -8.36 -6.44 17.73
N ASP A 79 -8.52 -5.82 16.56
CA ASP A 79 -9.34 -6.33 15.45
C ASP A 79 -8.49 -6.89 14.30
N TYR A 80 -7.18 -6.91 14.45
CA TYR A 80 -6.26 -7.39 13.42
C TYR A 80 -6.27 -8.90 13.28
N GLY A 81 -6.22 -9.38 12.04
CA GLY A 81 -6.13 -10.82 11.73
C GLY A 81 -7.46 -11.48 11.44
N TYR A 82 -8.55 -10.74 11.46
CA TYR A 82 -9.90 -11.23 11.17
C TYR A 82 -10.44 -10.61 9.88
N CYS A 83 -11.22 -11.39 9.14
CA CYS A 83 -11.86 -10.90 7.92
C CYS A 83 -12.94 -9.86 8.25
N ASP A 84 -12.91 -8.72 7.58
CA ASP A 84 -13.90 -7.65 7.75
C ASP A 84 -15.31 -8.06 7.31
N THR A 85 -15.40 -9.01 6.37
CA THR A 85 -16.66 -9.41 5.76
C THR A 85 -17.34 -10.55 6.51
N CYS A 86 -16.61 -11.61 6.86
CA CYS A 86 -17.20 -12.81 7.46
C CYS A 86 -16.70 -13.09 8.88
N GLY A 87 -15.71 -12.38 9.38
CA GLY A 87 -15.22 -12.50 10.75
C GLY A 87 -14.30 -13.68 11.03
N VAL A 88 -14.01 -14.53 10.04
CA VAL A 88 -13.08 -15.65 10.23
C VAL A 88 -11.63 -15.16 10.28
N GLU A 89 -10.74 -15.96 10.83
CA GLU A 89 -9.32 -15.68 10.83
C GLU A 89 -8.78 -15.61 9.39
N VAL A 90 -8.00 -14.58 9.09
CA VAL A 90 -7.34 -14.43 7.79
C VAL A 90 -6.25 -15.48 7.61
N GLY A 91 -5.55 -15.85 8.68
CA GLY A 91 -4.48 -16.84 8.69
C GLY A 91 -3.10 -16.22 8.64
N LEU A 92 -2.16 -16.83 9.38
CA LEU A 92 -0.79 -16.32 9.51
C LEU A 92 -0.04 -16.29 8.18
N ARG A 93 -0.21 -17.31 7.34
CA ARG A 93 0.44 -17.38 6.02
C ARG A 93 0.06 -16.22 5.12
N ARG A 94 -1.23 -15.88 5.11
CA ARG A 94 -1.72 -14.77 4.30
C ARG A 94 -1.22 -13.43 4.85
N LEU A 95 -1.17 -13.27 6.17
CA LEU A 95 -0.66 -12.07 6.82
C LEU A 95 0.85 -11.92 6.61
N GLU A 96 1.63 -13.00 6.62
CA GLU A 96 3.06 -12.96 6.30
C GLU A 96 3.30 -12.50 4.86
N ALA A 97 2.49 -12.97 3.91
CA ALA A 97 2.58 -12.55 2.53
C ALA A 97 2.05 -11.12 2.32
N ARG A 98 1.02 -10.74 3.06
CA ARG A 98 0.33 -9.45 2.90
C ARG A 98 -0.14 -8.95 4.26
N PRO A 99 0.72 -8.25 5.02
CA PRO A 99 0.38 -7.82 6.39
C PRO A 99 -0.83 -6.88 6.49
N THR A 100 -1.19 -6.21 5.41
CA THR A 100 -2.37 -5.33 5.34
C THR A 100 -3.65 -6.05 4.95
N ALA A 101 -3.63 -7.38 4.80
CA ALA A 101 -4.82 -8.15 4.43
C ALA A 101 -5.92 -7.99 5.48
N ASN A 102 -7.11 -7.60 5.03
CA ASN A 102 -8.28 -7.39 5.87
C ASN A 102 -9.45 -8.32 5.50
N GLN A 103 -9.25 -9.24 4.55
CA GLN A 103 -10.24 -10.21 4.12
C GLN A 103 -9.59 -11.59 4.01
N CYS A 104 -10.37 -12.64 4.31
CA CYS A 104 -9.94 -14.00 4.01
C CYS A 104 -9.89 -14.23 2.50
N ILE A 105 -9.20 -15.28 2.08
CA ILE A 105 -9.02 -15.57 0.65
C ILE A 105 -10.37 -15.78 -0.07
N ASP A 106 -11.33 -16.40 0.58
CA ASP A 106 -12.65 -16.65 -0.01
C ASP A 106 -13.43 -15.36 -0.26
N CYS A 107 -13.47 -14.45 0.71
CA CYS A 107 -14.15 -13.16 0.56
C CYS A 107 -13.45 -12.29 -0.48
N LYS A 108 -12.13 -12.28 -0.50
CA LYS A 108 -11.34 -11.53 -1.47
C LYS A 108 -11.58 -12.04 -2.89
N SER A 109 -11.57 -13.35 -3.08
CA SER A 109 -11.84 -13.97 -4.38
C SER A 109 -13.26 -13.68 -4.86
N ARG A 110 -14.23 -13.70 -3.97
CA ARG A 110 -15.62 -13.38 -4.28
C ARG A 110 -15.78 -11.92 -4.72
N ASP A 111 -15.13 -11.00 -4.05
CA ASP A 111 -15.17 -9.58 -4.40
C ASP A 111 -14.48 -9.31 -5.74
N GLU A 112 -13.35 -9.95 -6.02
CA GLU A 112 -12.67 -9.85 -7.30
C GLU A 112 -13.53 -10.39 -8.45
N LEU A 113 -14.20 -11.50 -8.24
CA LEU A 113 -15.13 -12.08 -9.23
C LEU A 113 -16.29 -11.12 -9.50
N ARG A 114 -16.84 -10.50 -8.48
CA ARG A 114 -17.92 -9.52 -8.60
C ARG A 114 -17.47 -8.30 -9.39
N GLU A 115 -16.27 -7.77 -9.14
CA GLU A 115 -15.70 -6.68 -9.90
C GLU A 115 -15.55 -7.02 -11.39
N ARG A 116 -15.08 -8.23 -11.71
CA ARG A 116 -14.96 -8.70 -13.09
C ARG A 116 -16.31 -8.75 -13.79
N GLN A 117 -17.37 -9.18 -13.10
CA GLN A 117 -18.72 -9.20 -13.65
C GLN A 117 -19.28 -7.81 -13.92
N LEU A 118 -18.94 -6.83 -13.09
CA LEU A 118 -19.36 -5.45 -13.25
C LEU A 118 -18.62 -4.71 -14.37
N HIS A 119 -17.36 -5.05 -14.61
CA HIS A 119 -16.50 -4.39 -15.59
C HIS A 119 -16.23 -5.21 -16.86
N GLY A 120 -16.67 -6.45 -16.85
CA GLY A 120 -16.53 -7.34 -17.98
C GLY A 120 -17.80 -7.47 -18.79
#